data_d529e925df5e53176e90d4936c52ae51
#
_entry.id   d529e925df5e53176e90d4936c52ae51
#
_cell.length_a   1.000
_cell.length_b   1.000
_cell.length_c   1.000
_cell.angle_alpha   90.00
_cell.angle_beta   90.00
_cell.angle_gamma   90.00
#
_symmetry.space_group_name_H-M   'P 1'
#
loop_
_entity.id
_entity.type
_entity.pdbx_description
1 polymer ?
#
loop_
_entity_poly.entity_id
_entity_poly.type
_entity_poly.pdbx_seq_one_letter_code
_entity_poly.pdbx_strand_id
1 'polypeptide(L)'
;MYDDYTQMLAASDVDVINVVLPNHAHAQAAIDAVNAGKHVVLEKPMGLSLAECDAVAAASRSAGRLVAVNLELRVSKQWGAVHNMVERGDFGDLRYQHLSLFRRPFKTGSGGWRYDRARVGSWVLEELVHFIDLVLWYGQGLGAPIKVSAFGGEPASGLSDHLSVALEWRNGATAILSRCQGGFEHHTVLELAGSAGALRTWWGGTMDRSLTPTFEMKRRCGDNEVETIHVPLSGEVFELEEHLRQAYAGFLAGHSVLPPETARHSVAVSLAAERSWREGCAVLLDPAAS
;
A
#
# COMPACT_ATOMS: atom_id res chain seq x y z
N MET A 1 -17.16 26.23 2.09
CA MET A 1 -17.51 24.80 2.23
C MET A 1 -18.50 24.49 1.12
N TYR A 2 -18.39 23.34 0.48
CA TYR A 2 -19.23 22.91 -0.63
C TYR A 2 -19.87 21.57 -0.27
N ASP A 3 -21.11 21.36 -0.69
CA ASP A 3 -21.82 20.08 -0.50
C ASP A 3 -21.54 19.09 -1.65
N ASP A 4 -20.99 19.61 -2.76
CA ASP A 4 -20.60 18.86 -3.93
C ASP A 4 -19.17 19.24 -4.35
N TYR A 5 -18.31 18.24 -4.48
CA TYR A 5 -16.91 18.48 -4.86
C TYR A 5 -16.75 19.01 -6.29
N THR A 6 -17.69 18.73 -7.19
CA THR A 6 -17.64 19.24 -8.58
C THR A 6 -17.84 20.75 -8.61
N GLN A 7 -18.71 21.28 -7.75
CA GLN A 7 -18.87 22.73 -7.56
C GLN A 7 -17.62 23.34 -6.95
N MET A 8 -16.98 22.64 -5.99
CA MET A 8 -15.70 23.07 -5.42
C MET A 8 -14.61 23.14 -6.49
N LEU A 9 -14.49 22.14 -7.35
CA LEU A 9 -13.49 22.12 -8.43
C LEU A 9 -13.67 23.30 -9.41
N ALA A 10 -14.92 23.63 -9.74
CA ALA A 10 -15.23 24.73 -10.63
C ALA A 10 -15.00 26.14 -10.03
N ALA A 11 -15.23 26.27 -8.71
CA ALA A 11 -15.24 27.56 -8.03
C ALA A 11 -13.96 27.89 -7.25
N SER A 12 -13.10 26.88 -6.96
CA SER A 12 -11.95 27.09 -6.09
C SER A 12 -10.69 27.48 -6.86
N ASP A 13 -9.93 28.42 -6.28
CA ASP A 13 -8.62 28.85 -6.76
C ASP A 13 -7.48 28.08 -6.05
N VAL A 14 -7.64 26.76 -5.97
CA VAL A 14 -6.63 25.86 -5.36
C VAL A 14 -5.89 25.10 -6.45
N ASP A 15 -4.61 24.81 -6.23
CA ASP A 15 -3.76 24.09 -7.19
C ASP A 15 -3.76 22.58 -6.95
N VAL A 16 -4.04 22.14 -5.73
CA VAL A 16 -3.96 20.74 -5.28
C VAL A 16 -5.22 20.32 -4.56
N ILE A 17 -5.74 19.15 -4.89
CA ILE A 17 -6.88 18.51 -4.22
C ILE A 17 -6.41 17.26 -3.49
N ASN A 18 -6.79 17.13 -2.21
CA ASN A 18 -6.71 15.88 -1.48
C ASN A 18 -8.01 15.10 -1.64
N VAL A 19 -7.96 13.93 -2.27
CA VAL A 19 -9.09 13.03 -2.43
C VAL A 19 -9.07 12.01 -1.29
N VAL A 20 -9.96 12.19 -0.32
CA VAL A 20 -10.13 11.36 0.88
C VAL A 20 -11.59 10.97 0.98
N LEU A 21 -11.98 9.97 0.22
CA LEU A 21 -13.36 9.51 0.02
C LEU A 21 -13.46 8.00 0.32
N PRO A 22 -14.65 7.39 0.33
CA PRO A 22 -14.77 5.95 0.23
C PRO A 22 -14.19 5.42 -1.08
N ASN A 23 -13.57 4.23 -1.05
CA ASN A 23 -12.74 3.68 -2.12
C ASN A 23 -13.34 3.75 -3.52
N HIS A 24 -14.65 3.46 -3.67
CA HIS A 24 -15.35 3.49 -4.95
C HIS A 24 -15.40 4.87 -5.62
N ALA A 25 -15.16 5.93 -4.88
CA ALA A 25 -15.22 7.30 -5.40
C ALA A 25 -13.82 7.86 -5.74
N HIS A 26 -12.74 7.15 -5.41
CA HIS A 26 -11.37 7.64 -5.58
C HIS A 26 -11.03 7.95 -7.02
N ALA A 27 -11.21 6.99 -7.92
CA ALA A 27 -10.80 7.13 -9.31
C ALA A 27 -11.54 8.27 -10.02
N GLN A 28 -12.87 8.32 -9.89
CA GLN A 28 -13.66 9.37 -10.56
C GLN A 28 -13.33 10.77 -10.02
N ALA A 29 -13.23 10.92 -8.69
CA ALA A 29 -12.88 12.21 -8.10
C ALA A 29 -11.47 12.69 -8.50
N ALA A 30 -10.51 11.77 -8.62
CA ALA A 30 -9.17 12.09 -9.09
C ALA A 30 -9.17 12.53 -10.57
N ILE A 31 -9.92 11.82 -11.43
CA ILE A 31 -10.09 12.17 -12.86
C ILE A 31 -10.73 13.54 -13.00
N ASP A 32 -11.80 13.82 -12.26
CA ASP A 32 -12.47 15.11 -12.31
C ASP A 32 -11.56 16.25 -11.87
N ALA A 33 -10.76 16.03 -10.81
CA ALA A 33 -9.84 17.02 -10.29
C ALA A 33 -8.69 17.33 -11.30
N VAL A 34 -8.07 16.31 -11.91
CA VAL A 34 -7.02 16.57 -12.90
C VAL A 34 -7.58 17.24 -14.17
N ASN A 35 -8.79 16.88 -14.61
CA ASN A 35 -9.48 17.51 -15.73
C ASN A 35 -9.84 18.97 -15.43
N ALA A 36 -10.10 19.31 -14.15
CA ALA A 36 -10.27 20.68 -13.69
C ALA A 36 -8.93 21.44 -13.53
N GLY A 37 -7.83 20.85 -13.97
CA GLY A 37 -6.51 21.49 -13.96
C GLY A 37 -5.81 21.46 -12.60
N LYS A 38 -6.20 20.58 -11.67
CA LYS A 38 -5.61 20.48 -10.32
C LYS A 38 -4.64 19.29 -10.23
N HIS A 39 -3.59 19.43 -9.41
CA HIS A 39 -2.81 18.29 -8.96
C HIS A 39 -3.58 17.52 -7.88
N VAL A 40 -3.29 16.25 -7.70
CA VAL A 40 -4.08 15.39 -6.79
C VAL A 40 -3.17 14.60 -5.85
N VAL A 41 -3.44 14.67 -4.56
CA VAL A 41 -3.03 13.64 -3.60
C VAL A 41 -4.22 12.71 -3.41
N LEU A 42 -4.05 11.45 -3.76
CA LEU A 42 -5.14 10.48 -3.84
C LEU A 42 -4.97 9.39 -2.77
N GLU A 43 -5.99 9.19 -1.94
CA GLU A 43 -6.00 8.04 -1.03
C GLU A 43 -5.99 6.70 -1.78
N LYS A 44 -5.42 5.71 -1.12
CA LYS A 44 -5.43 4.32 -1.60
C LYS A 44 -6.77 3.62 -1.23
N PRO A 45 -7.18 2.60 -1.98
CA PRO A 45 -6.62 2.20 -3.27
C PRO A 45 -6.94 3.25 -4.33
N MET A 46 -6.08 3.38 -5.33
CA MET A 46 -6.30 4.35 -6.43
C MET A 46 -7.61 4.10 -7.19
N GLY A 47 -8.04 2.86 -7.26
CA GLY A 47 -9.29 2.41 -7.87
C GLY A 47 -9.62 0.99 -7.42
N LEU A 48 -10.83 0.53 -7.71
CA LEU A 48 -11.32 -0.82 -7.41
C LEU A 48 -11.08 -1.82 -8.56
N SER A 49 -10.60 -1.34 -9.70
CA SER A 49 -10.28 -2.14 -10.89
C SER A 49 -9.04 -1.59 -11.61
N LEU A 50 -8.39 -2.41 -12.42
CA LEU A 50 -7.28 -1.95 -13.26
C LEU A 50 -7.73 -0.92 -14.29
N ALA A 51 -8.96 -1.04 -14.80
CA ALA A 51 -9.52 -0.07 -15.74
C ALA A 51 -9.63 1.33 -15.10
N GLU A 52 -10.07 1.41 -13.85
CA GLU A 52 -10.11 2.67 -13.10
C GLU A 52 -8.69 3.23 -12.87
N CYS A 53 -7.73 2.38 -12.50
CA CYS A 53 -6.35 2.78 -12.32
C CYS A 53 -5.74 3.33 -13.62
N ASP A 54 -5.97 2.65 -14.74
CA ASP A 54 -5.52 3.06 -16.06
C ASP A 54 -6.16 4.38 -16.50
N ALA A 55 -7.45 4.59 -16.16
CA ALA A 55 -8.16 5.84 -16.44
C ALA A 55 -7.57 7.02 -15.64
N VAL A 56 -7.25 6.84 -14.37
CA VAL A 56 -6.58 7.87 -13.55
C VAL A 56 -5.22 8.23 -14.14
N ALA A 57 -4.40 7.24 -14.48
CA ALA A 57 -3.09 7.45 -15.09
C ALA A 57 -3.20 8.18 -16.45
N ALA A 58 -4.15 7.78 -17.28
CA ALA A 58 -4.39 8.41 -18.58
C ALA A 58 -4.87 9.86 -18.43
N ALA A 59 -5.80 10.14 -17.53
CA ALA A 59 -6.30 11.47 -17.25
C ALA A 59 -5.19 12.39 -16.74
N SER A 60 -4.36 11.91 -15.80
CA SER A 60 -3.19 12.63 -15.27
C SER A 60 -2.24 13.05 -16.39
N ARG A 61 -1.87 12.11 -17.27
CA ARG A 61 -1.00 12.41 -18.43
C ARG A 61 -1.64 13.39 -19.41
N SER A 62 -2.91 13.17 -19.76
CA SER A 62 -3.64 14.00 -20.72
C SER A 62 -3.81 15.44 -20.24
N ALA A 63 -4.11 15.64 -18.98
CA ALA A 63 -4.27 16.95 -18.36
C ALA A 63 -2.93 17.64 -18.03
N GLY A 64 -1.81 16.92 -18.08
CA GLY A 64 -0.52 17.43 -17.62
C GLY A 64 -0.53 17.77 -16.13
N ARG A 65 -1.30 17.03 -15.32
CA ARG A 65 -1.42 17.21 -13.88
C ARG A 65 -0.91 15.98 -13.14
N LEU A 66 -0.23 16.21 -12.03
CA LEU A 66 0.40 15.15 -11.25
C LEU A 66 -0.59 14.57 -10.26
N VAL A 67 -0.54 13.26 -10.11
CA VAL A 67 -1.26 12.51 -9.08
C VAL A 67 -0.24 11.78 -8.21
N ALA A 68 -0.28 11.96 -6.91
CA ALA A 68 0.49 11.22 -5.92
C ALA A 68 -0.47 10.31 -5.12
N VAL A 69 -0.32 9.00 -5.26
CA VAL A 69 -1.16 8.04 -4.54
C VAL A 69 -0.59 7.81 -3.15
N ASN A 70 -1.44 7.82 -2.14
CA ASN A 70 -1.03 7.74 -0.74
C ASN A 70 -0.68 6.30 -0.31
N LEU A 71 0.47 5.81 -0.76
CA LEU A 71 1.14 4.61 -0.25
C LEU A 71 2.21 5.04 0.77
N GLU A 72 1.76 5.67 1.84
CA GLU A 72 2.57 6.42 2.82
C GLU A 72 3.65 5.58 3.48
N LEU A 73 3.52 4.26 3.53
CA LEU A 73 4.55 3.39 4.11
C LEU A 73 5.88 3.49 3.36
N ARG A 74 5.89 3.89 2.08
CA ARG A 74 7.13 4.13 1.32
C ARG A 74 7.93 5.34 1.81
N VAL A 75 7.28 6.30 2.43
CA VAL A 75 7.95 7.48 3.02
C VAL A 75 8.22 7.32 4.52
N SER A 76 7.88 6.18 5.08
CA SER A 76 8.12 5.80 6.47
C SER A 76 9.61 5.75 6.80
N LYS A 77 9.98 6.23 7.99
CA LYS A 77 11.35 6.08 8.50
C LYS A 77 11.69 4.63 8.81
N GLN A 78 10.72 3.83 9.23
CA GLN A 78 10.92 2.41 9.53
C GLN A 78 10.92 1.57 8.25
N TRP A 79 9.84 1.61 7.48
CA TRP A 79 9.70 0.78 6.27
C TRP A 79 10.64 1.21 5.15
N GLY A 80 10.88 2.50 5.00
CA GLY A 80 11.88 3.03 4.08
C GLY A 80 13.32 2.66 4.44
N ALA A 81 13.64 2.54 5.74
CA ALA A 81 14.95 2.05 6.15
C ALA A 81 15.19 0.60 5.70
N VAL A 82 14.16 -0.26 5.74
CA VAL A 82 14.25 -1.63 5.21
C VAL A 82 14.58 -1.61 3.72
N HIS A 83 13.84 -0.82 2.94
CA HIS A 83 14.09 -0.69 1.50
C HIS A 83 15.53 -0.23 1.21
N ASN A 84 16.00 0.80 1.92
CA ASN A 84 17.35 1.30 1.74
C ASN A 84 18.42 0.25 2.06
N MET A 85 18.18 -0.66 3.01
CA MET A 85 19.10 -1.77 3.31
C MET A 85 19.09 -2.83 2.20
N VAL A 86 17.90 -3.13 1.65
CA VAL A 86 17.78 -4.06 0.50
C VAL A 86 18.51 -3.49 -0.72
N GLU A 87 18.30 -2.21 -1.04
CA GLU A 87 18.95 -1.55 -2.18
C GLU A 87 20.48 -1.47 -2.05
N ARG A 88 21.00 -1.34 -0.83
CA ARG A 88 22.45 -1.40 -0.58
C ARG A 88 23.04 -2.81 -0.69
N GLY A 89 22.20 -3.84 -0.79
CA GLY A 89 22.62 -5.23 -0.81
C GLY A 89 23.03 -5.79 0.56
N ASP A 90 22.58 -5.16 1.67
CA ASP A 90 22.95 -5.59 3.03
C ASP A 90 22.58 -7.06 3.32
N PHE A 91 21.62 -7.62 2.58
CA PHE A 91 21.12 -8.99 2.74
C PHE A 91 21.54 -9.93 1.61
N GLY A 92 22.28 -9.45 0.60
CA GLY A 92 22.57 -10.21 -0.62
C GLY A 92 21.32 -10.43 -1.48
N ASP A 93 21.24 -11.59 -2.14
CA ASP A 93 20.05 -11.96 -2.94
C ASP A 93 18.85 -12.18 -2.03
N LEU A 94 17.81 -11.37 -2.19
CA LEU A 94 16.58 -11.48 -1.42
C LEU A 94 15.89 -12.81 -1.76
N ARG A 95 15.54 -13.59 -0.73
CA ARG A 95 14.95 -14.94 -0.86
C ARG A 95 13.57 -15.07 -0.25
N TYR A 96 13.36 -14.39 0.88
CA TYR A 96 12.14 -14.58 1.67
C TYR A 96 11.71 -13.27 2.32
N GLN A 97 10.40 -13.03 2.30
CA GLN A 97 9.75 -11.95 3.04
C GLN A 97 8.53 -12.53 3.76
N HIS A 98 8.34 -12.19 5.00
CA HIS A 98 7.16 -12.52 5.77
C HIS A 98 6.62 -11.26 6.44
N LEU A 99 5.39 -10.89 6.11
CA LEU A 99 4.72 -9.75 6.70
C LEU A 99 3.39 -10.20 7.32
N SER A 100 3.19 -9.89 8.59
CA SER A 100 1.93 -10.17 9.27
C SER A 100 1.33 -8.91 9.88
N LEU A 101 0.02 -8.77 9.75
CA LEU A 101 -0.78 -7.72 10.37
C LEU A 101 -1.91 -8.32 11.17
N PHE A 102 -1.95 -8.02 12.45
CA PHE A 102 -3.11 -8.24 13.32
C PHE A 102 -3.67 -6.90 13.73
N ARG A 103 -4.98 -6.72 13.62
CA ARG A 103 -5.62 -5.47 14.00
C ARG A 103 -7.03 -5.67 14.55
N ARG A 104 -7.53 -4.67 15.23
CA ARG A 104 -8.96 -4.58 15.57
C ARG A 104 -9.80 -4.44 14.31
N PRO A 105 -11.07 -4.89 14.34
CA PRO A 105 -12.01 -4.64 13.25
C PRO A 105 -12.06 -3.16 12.86
N PHE A 106 -12.29 -2.89 11.60
CA PHE A 106 -12.47 -1.52 11.13
C PHE A 106 -13.62 -0.83 11.84
N LYS A 107 -13.48 0.48 12.07
CA LYS A 107 -14.65 1.33 12.29
C LYS A 107 -15.50 1.33 11.03
N THR A 108 -16.82 1.35 11.19
CA THR A 108 -17.77 1.28 10.05
C THR A 108 -17.56 2.37 9.00
N GLY A 109 -17.01 3.53 9.40
CA GLY A 109 -16.91 4.71 8.56
C GLY A 109 -18.26 5.41 8.40
N SER A 110 -18.29 6.53 7.71
CA SER A 110 -19.50 7.29 7.43
C SER A 110 -20.45 6.46 6.57
N GLY A 111 -21.67 6.23 7.07
CA GLY A 111 -22.66 5.39 6.39
C GLY A 111 -22.25 3.93 6.21
N GLY A 112 -21.34 3.41 7.03
CA GLY A 112 -20.94 2.00 7.04
C GLY A 112 -20.17 1.52 5.81
N TRP A 113 -19.59 2.41 5.03
CA TRP A 113 -19.00 2.10 3.71
C TRP A 113 -17.92 1.01 3.72
N ARG A 114 -17.19 0.88 4.82
CA ARG A 114 -16.12 -0.15 4.94
C ARG A 114 -16.65 -1.59 5.00
N TYR A 115 -17.94 -1.75 5.31
CA TYR A 115 -18.64 -3.05 5.36
C TYR A 115 -19.61 -3.22 4.18
N ASP A 116 -19.68 -2.25 3.27
CA ASP A 116 -20.39 -2.33 2.00
C ASP A 116 -19.39 -2.67 0.89
N ARG A 117 -19.49 -3.91 0.37
CA ARG A 117 -18.57 -4.41 -0.66
C ARG A 117 -18.57 -3.56 -1.94
N ALA A 118 -19.71 -2.99 -2.32
CA ALA A 118 -19.79 -2.13 -3.50
C ALA A 118 -19.00 -0.83 -3.32
N ARG A 119 -18.81 -0.39 -2.08
CA ARG A 119 -18.14 0.87 -1.74
C ARG A 119 -16.67 0.68 -1.33
N VAL A 120 -16.34 -0.40 -0.64
CA VAL A 120 -14.97 -0.69 -0.22
C VAL A 120 -14.20 -1.51 -1.25
N GLY A 121 -14.89 -2.24 -2.12
CA GLY A 121 -14.32 -3.24 -3.01
C GLY A 121 -13.97 -4.51 -2.26
N SER A 122 -12.87 -4.49 -1.53
CA SER A 122 -12.45 -5.57 -0.62
C SER A 122 -11.58 -5.03 0.51
N TRP A 123 -11.42 -5.83 1.56
CA TRP A 123 -10.44 -5.50 2.60
C TRP A 123 -8.99 -5.82 2.21
N VAL A 124 -8.77 -6.49 1.08
CA VAL A 124 -7.45 -6.58 0.45
C VAL A 124 -7.05 -5.21 -0.09
N LEU A 125 -7.94 -4.56 -0.85
CA LEU A 125 -7.73 -3.21 -1.38
C LEU A 125 -7.73 -2.13 -0.30
N GLU A 126 -8.58 -2.28 0.75
CA GLU A 126 -8.65 -1.29 1.83
C GLU A 126 -7.38 -1.25 2.67
N GLU A 127 -6.70 -2.39 2.86
CA GLU A 127 -5.57 -2.43 3.79
C GLU A 127 -4.38 -3.24 3.31
N LEU A 128 -4.59 -4.48 2.84
CA LEU A 128 -3.46 -5.34 2.49
C LEU A 128 -2.65 -4.77 1.32
N VAL A 129 -3.23 -3.89 0.51
CA VAL A 129 -2.57 -3.17 -0.59
C VAL A 129 -1.29 -2.44 -0.14
N HIS A 130 -1.26 -1.85 1.07
CA HIS A 130 -0.06 -1.20 1.62
C HIS A 130 1.09 -2.19 1.79
N PHE A 131 0.77 -3.37 2.32
CA PHE A 131 1.75 -4.41 2.63
C PHE A 131 2.18 -5.19 1.39
N ILE A 132 1.26 -5.41 0.45
CA ILE A 132 1.58 -5.90 -0.90
C ILE A 132 2.54 -4.91 -1.57
N ASP A 133 2.26 -3.61 -1.50
CA ASP A 133 3.12 -2.58 -2.03
C ASP A 133 4.54 -2.61 -1.42
N LEU A 134 4.67 -2.72 -0.11
CA LEU A 134 5.97 -2.84 0.56
C LEU A 134 6.76 -4.05 0.07
N VAL A 135 6.12 -5.22 0.00
CA VAL A 135 6.77 -6.46 -0.42
C VAL A 135 7.23 -6.38 -1.88
N LEU A 136 6.43 -5.77 -2.75
CA LEU A 136 6.80 -5.51 -4.14
C LEU A 136 7.95 -4.50 -4.23
N TRP A 137 7.95 -3.49 -3.41
CA TRP A 137 8.99 -2.47 -3.35
C TRP A 137 10.33 -3.04 -2.87
N TYR A 138 10.32 -3.87 -1.82
CA TYR A 138 11.53 -4.58 -1.38
C TYR A 138 12.02 -5.57 -2.43
N GLY A 139 11.10 -6.20 -3.15
CA GLY A 139 11.39 -7.17 -4.21
C GLY A 139 11.63 -6.56 -5.60
N GLN A 140 11.72 -5.23 -5.75
CA GLN A 140 11.82 -4.61 -7.09
C GLN A 140 13.01 -5.13 -7.90
N GLY A 141 14.15 -5.42 -7.27
CA GLY A 141 15.32 -6.04 -7.91
C GLY A 141 15.09 -7.47 -8.43
N LEU A 142 14.01 -8.14 -8.01
CA LEU A 142 13.61 -9.48 -8.48
C LEU A 142 12.72 -9.44 -9.72
N GLY A 143 12.28 -8.25 -10.14
CA GLY A 143 11.23 -8.06 -11.14
C GLY A 143 9.83 -8.32 -10.58
N ALA A 144 8.84 -8.48 -11.45
CA ALA A 144 7.47 -8.76 -11.04
C ALA A 144 7.32 -10.21 -10.52
N PRO A 145 6.48 -10.44 -9.49
CA PRO A 145 6.11 -11.79 -9.11
C PRO A 145 5.36 -12.49 -10.25
N ILE A 146 5.51 -13.82 -10.35
CA ILE A 146 4.92 -14.61 -11.43
C ILE A 146 3.66 -15.35 -11.00
N LYS A 147 3.41 -15.45 -9.69
CA LYS A 147 2.29 -16.22 -9.16
C LYS A 147 1.82 -15.67 -7.83
N VAL A 148 0.51 -15.69 -7.63
CA VAL A 148 -0.18 -15.37 -6.37
C VAL A 148 -1.01 -16.57 -5.95
N SER A 149 -0.93 -16.95 -4.67
CA SER A 149 -1.82 -17.91 -4.03
C SER A 149 -2.38 -17.27 -2.76
N ALA A 150 -3.69 -17.37 -2.54
CA ALA A 150 -4.32 -16.79 -1.36
C ALA A 150 -5.36 -17.74 -0.75
N PHE A 151 -5.48 -17.72 0.57
CA PHE A 151 -6.46 -18.48 1.33
C PHE A 151 -6.88 -17.71 2.59
N GLY A 152 -8.11 -17.90 3.03
CA GLY A 152 -8.66 -17.20 4.19
C GLY A 152 -10.11 -17.53 4.43
N GLY A 153 -10.67 -16.92 5.45
CA GLY A 153 -12.09 -17.05 5.79
C GLY A 153 -12.95 -16.10 4.97
N GLU A 154 -14.18 -16.54 4.69
CA GLU A 154 -15.22 -15.72 4.06
C GLU A 154 -16.39 -15.54 5.03
N PRO A 155 -16.49 -14.39 5.71
CA PRO A 155 -17.63 -14.09 6.55
C PRO A 155 -18.90 -13.85 5.70
N ALA A 156 -20.06 -13.85 6.34
CA ALA A 156 -21.35 -13.65 5.69
C ALA A 156 -21.44 -12.32 4.92
N SER A 157 -20.63 -11.32 5.27
CA SER A 157 -20.50 -10.05 4.55
C SER A 157 -19.86 -10.17 3.16
N GLY A 158 -19.23 -11.30 2.83
CA GLY A 158 -18.42 -11.49 1.63
C GLY A 158 -17.09 -10.74 1.64
N LEU A 159 -16.66 -10.26 2.83
CA LEU A 159 -15.38 -9.60 3.06
C LEU A 159 -14.53 -10.49 3.96
N SER A 160 -13.30 -10.82 3.56
CA SER A 160 -12.43 -11.69 4.35
C SER A 160 -11.89 -10.96 5.58
N ASP A 161 -12.21 -11.45 6.78
CA ASP A 161 -11.67 -10.94 8.05
C ASP A 161 -10.26 -11.43 8.34
N HIS A 162 -9.82 -12.51 7.69
CA HIS A 162 -8.43 -12.98 7.70
C HIS A 162 -8.06 -13.56 6.34
N LEU A 163 -6.87 -13.23 5.87
CA LEU A 163 -6.35 -13.66 4.58
C LEU A 163 -4.85 -13.84 4.67
N SER A 164 -4.35 -14.93 4.06
CA SER A 164 -2.94 -15.14 3.79
C SER A 164 -2.69 -15.16 2.29
N VAL A 165 -1.62 -14.50 1.85
CA VAL A 165 -1.23 -14.38 0.46
C VAL A 165 0.22 -14.81 0.31
N ALA A 166 0.50 -15.67 -0.66
CA ALA A 166 1.85 -16.05 -1.07
C ALA A 166 2.14 -15.48 -2.47
N LEU A 167 3.27 -14.81 -2.60
CA LEU A 167 3.83 -14.34 -3.87
C LEU A 167 5.07 -15.15 -4.20
N GLU A 168 5.23 -15.52 -5.46
CA GLU A 168 6.41 -16.26 -5.95
C GLU A 168 7.06 -15.50 -7.11
N TRP A 169 8.40 -15.43 -7.11
CA TRP A 169 9.20 -14.86 -8.18
C TRP A 169 9.90 -15.94 -9.00
N ARG A 170 10.29 -15.63 -10.21
CA ARG A 170 10.93 -16.56 -11.15
C ARG A 170 12.23 -17.18 -10.61
N ASN A 171 12.98 -16.45 -9.78
CA ASN A 171 14.23 -16.92 -9.17
C ASN A 171 14.01 -17.80 -7.92
N GLY A 172 12.76 -18.11 -7.57
CA GLY A 172 12.41 -18.89 -6.38
C GLY A 172 12.25 -18.07 -5.09
N ALA A 173 12.44 -16.76 -5.13
CA ALA A 173 12.12 -15.92 -3.97
C ALA A 173 10.61 -15.96 -3.70
N THR A 174 10.24 -15.82 -2.42
CA THR A 174 8.85 -15.88 -1.98
C THR A 174 8.53 -14.78 -0.97
N ALA A 175 7.28 -14.36 -0.95
CA ALA A 175 6.76 -13.52 0.13
C ALA A 175 5.45 -14.09 0.67
N ILE A 176 5.29 -14.08 1.97
CA ILE A 176 4.05 -14.45 2.67
C ILE A 176 3.53 -13.23 3.38
N LEU A 177 2.27 -12.88 3.10
CA LEU A 177 1.56 -11.83 3.81
C LEU A 177 0.36 -12.43 4.53
N SER A 178 0.12 -12.02 5.75
CA SER A 178 -1.05 -12.45 6.53
C SER A 178 -1.71 -11.24 7.17
N ARG A 179 -3.04 -11.20 7.09
CA ARG A 179 -3.84 -10.16 7.73
C ARG A 179 -4.97 -10.78 8.51
N CYS A 180 -5.22 -10.28 9.73
CA CYS A 180 -6.34 -10.71 10.57
C CYS A 180 -6.96 -9.52 11.31
N GLN A 181 -8.29 -9.40 11.25
CA GLN A 181 -9.08 -8.39 11.99
C GLN A 181 -9.59 -8.91 13.36
N GLY A 182 -9.06 -10.01 13.85
CA GLY A 182 -9.37 -10.57 15.17
C GLY A 182 -8.42 -10.10 16.28
N GLY A 183 -7.55 -9.12 16.00
CA GLY A 183 -6.57 -8.62 16.96
C GLY A 183 -7.14 -7.66 18.01
N PHE A 184 -6.42 -7.47 19.09
CA PHE A 184 -6.76 -6.54 20.16
C PHE A 184 -6.03 -5.19 20.07
N GLU A 185 -5.03 -5.09 19.19
CA GLU A 185 -4.26 -3.89 18.86
C GLU A 185 -3.91 -3.90 17.36
N HIS A 186 -3.29 -2.84 16.86
CA HIS A 186 -2.68 -2.83 15.54
C HIS A 186 -1.22 -3.24 15.68
N HIS A 187 -0.86 -4.40 15.12
CA HIS A 187 0.47 -4.98 15.24
C HIS A 187 0.95 -5.55 13.90
N THR A 188 2.05 -5.00 13.40
CA THR A 188 2.67 -5.41 12.13
C THR A 188 4.07 -5.94 12.39
N VAL A 189 4.41 -7.09 11.81
CA VAL A 189 5.76 -7.67 11.84
C VAL A 189 6.21 -7.91 10.41
N LEU A 190 7.44 -7.53 10.11
CA LEU A 190 8.14 -7.89 8.89
C LEU A 190 9.42 -8.65 9.24
N GLU A 191 9.60 -9.82 8.63
CA GLU A 191 10.84 -10.57 8.58
C GLU A 191 11.29 -10.70 7.14
N LEU A 192 12.56 -10.46 6.88
CA LEU A 192 13.16 -10.50 5.56
C LEU A 192 14.49 -11.25 5.65
N ALA A 193 14.74 -12.13 4.68
CA ALA A 193 15.99 -12.89 4.61
C ALA A 193 16.51 -12.95 3.17
N GLY A 194 17.80 -12.79 3.03
CA GLY A 194 18.53 -12.97 1.78
C GLY A 194 19.71 -13.95 1.94
N SER A 195 20.57 -14.00 0.94
CA SER A 195 21.74 -14.90 0.93
C SER A 195 22.83 -14.52 1.93
N ALA A 196 22.86 -13.25 2.35
CA ALA A 196 23.94 -12.70 3.18
C ALA A 196 23.44 -12.03 4.46
N GLY A 197 22.14 -12.11 4.80
CA GLY A 197 21.64 -11.49 6.01
C GLY A 197 20.14 -11.60 6.19
N ALA A 198 19.66 -11.10 7.32
CA ALA A 198 18.24 -11.08 7.67
C ALA A 198 17.89 -9.86 8.51
N LEU A 199 16.62 -9.47 8.46
CA LEU A 199 16.05 -8.38 9.23
C LEU A 199 14.74 -8.83 9.86
N ARG A 200 14.48 -8.33 11.06
CA ARG A 200 13.14 -8.31 11.68
C ARG A 200 12.84 -6.91 12.13
N THR A 201 11.65 -6.43 11.80
CA THR A 201 11.10 -5.20 12.38
C THR A 201 9.62 -5.40 12.72
N TRP A 202 9.16 -4.71 13.74
CA TRP A 202 7.75 -4.71 14.12
C TRP A 202 7.31 -3.31 14.51
N TRP A 203 6.04 -3.06 14.38
CA TRP A 203 5.35 -1.85 14.80
C TRP A 203 4.08 -2.25 15.55
N GLY A 204 3.79 -1.61 16.67
CA GLY A 204 2.59 -1.86 17.47
C GLY A 204 2.02 -0.58 18.05
N GLY A 205 0.69 -0.51 18.08
CA GLY A 205 -0.06 0.57 18.67
C GLY A 205 -1.49 0.17 18.98
N THR A 206 -2.15 0.90 19.87
CA THR A 206 -3.56 0.64 20.20
C THR A 206 -4.45 0.71 18.94
N MET A 207 -4.09 1.59 18.02
CA MET A 207 -4.72 1.81 16.71
C MET A 207 -3.61 2.10 15.69
N ASP A 208 -3.94 2.03 14.41
CA ASP A 208 -3.08 2.47 13.28
C ASP A 208 -2.54 3.89 13.47
N ARG A 209 -3.35 4.81 13.96
CA ARG A 209 -3.03 6.23 14.23
C ARG A 209 -2.59 6.50 15.68
N SER A 210 -1.82 5.59 16.27
CA SER A 210 -1.24 5.82 17.59
C SER A 210 -0.17 6.91 17.53
N LEU A 211 -0.26 7.89 18.43
CA LEU A 211 0.78 8.93 18.59
C LEU A 211 1.97 8.45 19.43
N THR A 212 1.83 7.32 20.11
CA THR A 212 2.86 6.71 20.95
C THR A 212 3.02 5.22 20.59
N PRO A 213 3.39 4.91 19.34
CA PRO A 213 3.61 3.53 18.95
C PRO A 213 4.88 2.96 19.59
N THR A 214 4.95 1.64 19.62
CA THR A 214 6.16 0.90 19.93
C THR A 214 6.66 0.22 18.67
N PHE A 215 7.97 0.20 18.45
CA PHE A 215 8.58 -0.45 17.30
C PHE A 215 10.05 -0.79 17.58
N GLU A 216 10.55 -1.77 16.89
CA GLU A 216 11.96 -2.16 16.94
C GLU A 216 12.40 -2.68 15.57
N MET A 217 13.66 -2.50 15.25
CA MET A 217 14.28 -3.07 14.07
C MET A 217 15.62 -3.70 14.45
N LYS A 218 15.80 -4.96 14.04
CA LYS A 218 17.04 -5.71 14.20
C LYS A 218 17.48 -6.31 12.87
N ARG A 219 18.76 -6.31 12.61
CA ARG A 219 19.35 -6.98 11.45
C ARG A 219 20.60 -7.75 11.81
N ARG A 220 20.95 -8.69 10.94
CA ARG A 220 22.26 -9.34 10.89
C ARG A 220 22.73 -9.40 9.44
N CYS A 221 23.97 -8.98 9.18
CA CYS A 221 24.60 -9.04 7.87
C CYS A 221 25.80 -9.98 7.95
N GLY A 222 25.86 -11.00 7.10
CA GLY A 222 26.89 -12.04 7.12
C GLY A 222 26.95 -12.78 8.47
N ASP A 223 28.17 -12.98 8.95
CA ASP A 223 28.45 -13.64 10.25
C ASP A 223 28.53 -12.64 11.43
N ASN A 224 28.18 -11.37 11.20
CA ASN A 224 28.20 -10.35 12.25
C ASN A 224 27.14 -10.64 13.34
N GLU A 225 27.32 -10.02 14.50
CA GLU A 225 26.31 -10.05 15.56
C GLU A 225 25.03 -9.31 15.13
N VAL A 226 23.93 -9.65 15.80
CA VAL A 226 22.65 -8.97 15.59
C VAL A 226 22.75 -7.54 16.14
N GLU A 227 22.47 -6.58 15.30
CA GLU A 227 22.41 -5.16 15.69
C GLU A 227 20.99 -4.62 15.73
N THR A 228 20.73 -3.73 16.67
CA THR A 228 19.49 -2.95 16.72
C THR A 228 19.68 -1.67 15.93
N ILE A 229 18.80 -1.45 14.96
CA ILE A 229 18.79 -0.25 14.12
C ILE A 229 17.90 0.81 14.77
N HIS A 230 18.44 1.98 14.99
CA HIS A 230 17.67 3.09 15.52
C HIS A 230 16.74 3.68 14.45
N VAL A 231 15.45 3.63 14.72
CA VAL A 231 14.42 4.29 13.92
C VAL A 231 13.87 5.46 14.74
N PRO A 232 13.95 6.70 14.25
CA PRO A 232 13.61 7.87 15.09
C PRO A 232 12.12 7.96 15.38
N LEU A 233 11.27 7.67 14.40
CA LEU A 233 9.82 7.76 14.52
C LEU A 233 9.17 6.99 13.38
N SER A 234 8.08 6.27 13.66
CA SER A 234 7.27 5.58 12.66
C SER A 234 5.81 5.51 13.14
N GLY A 235 4.88 5.51 12.20
CA GLY A 235 3.44 5.37 12.42
C GLY A 235 2.63 6.21 11.46
N GLU A 236 1.43 5.76 11.16
CA GLU A 236 0.58 6.29 10.08
C GLU A 236 0.44 7.83 10.12
N VAL A 237 0.26 8.43 11.29
CA VAL A 237 0.08 9.90 11.40
C VAL A 237 1.30 10.65 10.86
N PHE A 238 2.50 10.18 11.18
CA PHE A 238 3.76 10.82 10.76
C PHE A 238 4.06 10.54 9.29
N GLU A 239 3.68 9.38 8.81
CA GLU A 239 3.86 8.95 7.43
C GLU A 239 2.90 9.68 6.49
N LEU A 240 1.65 9.92 6.92
CA LEU A 240 0.69 10.76 6.20
C LEU A 240 1.18 12.21 6.06
N GLU A 241 1.68 12.80 7.14
CA GLU A 241 2.26 14.15 7.11
C GLU A 241 3.46 14.23 6.15
N GLU A 242 4.37 13.26 6.24
CA GLU A 242 5.54 13.20 5.39
C GLU A 242 5.18 12.97 3.92
N HIS A 243 4.19 12.11 3.64
CA HIS A 243 3.70 11.90 2.28
C HIS A 243 3.12 13.20 1.68
N LEU A 244 2.28 13.91 2.42
CA LEU A 244 1.75 15.20 1.99
C LEU A 244 2.86 16.20 1.70
N ARG A 245 3.83 16.32 2.62
CA ARG A 245 4.98 17.22 2.47
C ARG A 245 5.78 16.91 1.20
N GLN A 246 6.08 15.62 0.96
CA GLN A 246 6.82 15.18 -0.24
C GLN A 246 6.00 15.34 -1.51
N ALA A 247 4.70 15.04 -1.48
CA ALA A 247 3.82 15.20 -2.63
C ALA A 247 3.76 16.67 -3.08
N TYR A 248 3.55 17.59 -2.15
CA TYR A 248 3.52 19.03 -2.48
C TYR A 248 4.88 19.55 -2.98
N ALA A 249 5.98 19.15 -2.34
CA ALA A 249 7.32 19.49 -2.82
C ALA A 249 7.60 18.93 -4.21
N GLY A 250 7.18 17.69 -4.47
CA GLY A 250 7.28 17.05 -5.78
C GLY A 250 6.46 17.77 -6.85
N PHE A 251 5.23 18.17 -6.55
CA PHE A 251 4.37 18.91 -7.48
C PHE A 251 5.00 20.27 -7.86
N LEU A 252 5.58 20.97 -6.90
CA LEU A 252 6.32 22.22 -7.16
C LEU A 252 7.56 21.98 -8.02
N ALA A 253 8.20 20.82 -7.90
CA ALA A 253 9.37 20.42 -8.67
C ALA A 253 9.02 19.71 -10.01
N GLY A 254 7.72 19.56 -10.32
CA GLY A 254 7.25 18.97 -11.58
C GLY A 254 7.27 17.44 -11.63
N HIS A 255 7.28 16.75 -10.49
CA HIS A 255 7.22 15.28 -10.44
C HIS A 255 6.27 14.76 -9.35
N SER A 256 5.81 13.52 -9.49
CA SER A 256 5.04 12.82 -8.44
C SER A 256 5.95 11.90 -7.63
N VAL A 257 5.81 11.93 -6.32
CA VAL A 257 6.56 11.04 -5.40
C VAL A 257 6.10 9.58 -5.52
N LEU A 258 4.81 9.36 -5.72
CA LEU A 258 4.18 8.04 -5.89
C LEU A 258 3.15 8.13 -7.03
N PRO A 259 3.60 8.00 -8.30
CA PRO A 259 2.73 8.17 -9.45
C PRO A 259 1.74 7.01 -9.61
N PRO A 260 0.65 7.20 -10.37
CA PRO A 260 -0.39 6.19 -10.61
C PRO A 260 0.15 4.84 -11.08
N GLU A 261 1.19 4.84 -11.89
CA GLU A 261 1.81 3.62 -12.43
C GLU A 261 2.36 2.71 -11.31
N THR A 262 2.96 3.31 -10.28
CA THR A 262 3.44 2.57 -9.10
C THR A 262 2.28 1.95 -8.33
N ALA A 263 1.24 2.73 -8.03
CA ALA A 263 0.08 2.26 -7.28
C ALA A 263 -0.73 1.20 -8.03
N ARG A 264 -0.79 1.30 -9.37
CA ARG A 264 -1.45 0.31 -10.23
C ARG A 264 -0.93 -1.10 -10.02
N HIS A 265 0.39 -1.25 -9.87
CA HIS A 265 1.03 -2.55 -9.66
C HIS A 265 0.52 -3.21 -8.36
N SER A 266 0.46 -2.46 -7.28
CA SER A 266 -0.02 -2.97 -5.98
C SER A 266 -1.51 -3.34 -6.04
N VAL A 267 -2.32 -2.56 -6.76
CA VAL A 267 -3.73 -2.90 -7.02
C VAL A 267 -3.85 -4.18 -7.86
N ALA A 268 -3.03 -4.36 -8.89
CA ALA A 268 -3.05 -5.55 -9.74
C ALA A 268 -2.79 -6.84 -8.93
N VAL A 269 -1.76 -6.83 -8.09
CA VAL A 269 -1.43 -7.97 -7.23
C VAL A 269 -2.51 -8.18 -6.16
N SER A 270 -3.09 -7.12 -5.62
CA SER A 270 -4.19 -7.20 -4.64
C SER A 270 -5.44 -7.86 -5.25
N LEU A 271 -5.82 -7.47 -6.46
CA LEU A 271 -6.95 -8.08 -7.18
C LEU A 271 -6.68 -9.54 -7.54
N ALA A 272 -5.44 -9.87 -7.92
CA ALA A 272 -5.04 -11.26 -8.17
C ALA A 272 -5.09 -12.11 -6.90
N ALA A 273 -4.70 -11.57 -5.75
CA ALA A 273 -4.82 -12.25 -4.46
C ALA A 273 -6.29 -12.49 -4.08
N GLU A 274 -7.15 -11.51 -4.26
CA GLU A 274 -8.59 -11.68 -4.03
C GLU A 274 -9.20 -12.72 -4.97
N ARG A 275 -8.82 -12.71 -6.24
CA ARG A 275 -9.25 -13.72 -7.22
C ARG A 275 -8.79 -15.11 -6.82
N SER A 276 -7.51 -15.28 -6.45
CA SER A 276 -6.96 -16.56 -6.00
C SER A 276 -7.73 -17.13 -4.80
N TRP A 277 -8.03 -16.28 -3.81
CA TRP A 277 -8.81 -16.69 -2.65
C TRP A 277 -10.24 -17.12 -3.01
N ARG A 278 -10.93 -16.35 -3.87
CA ARG A 278 -12.32 -16.65 -4.27
C ARG A 278 -12.44 -17.90 -5.15
N GLU A 279 -11.49 -18.11 -6.05
CA GLU A 279 -11.46 -19.24 -6.98
C GLU A 279 -10.81 -20.49 -6.34
N GLY A 280 -10.16 -20.36 -5.18
CA GLY A 280 -9.47 -21.46 -4.49
C GLY A 280 -8.27 -22.02 -5.27
N CYS A 281 -7.68 -21.24 -6.18
CA CYS A 281 -6.56 -21.65 -7.01
C CYS A 281 -5.53 -20.54 -7.16
N ALA A 282 -4.30 -20.92 -7.50
CA ALA A 282 -3.25 -19.95 -7.78
C ALA A 282 -3.54 -19.16 -9.08
N VAL A 283 -3.20 -17.88 -9.08
CA VAL A 283 -3.29 -16.99 -10.23
C VAL A 283 -1.88 -16.73 -10.76
N LEU A 284 -1.66 -17.01 -12.03
CA LEU A 284 -0.44 -16.61 -12.73
C LEU A 284 -0.53 -15.11 -13.05
N LEU A 285 0.55 -14.40 -12.79
CA LEU A 285 0.69 -12.98 -13.10
C LEU A 285 1.43 -12.83 -14.43
N ASP A 286 0.92 -11.97 -15.30
CA ASP A 286 1.62 -11.59 -16.51
C ASP A 286 2.60 -10.44 -16.17
N PRO A 287 3.92 -10.67 -16.27
CA PRO A 287 4.91 -9.63 -16.01
C PRO A 287 4.78 -8.40 -16.93
N ALA A 288 4.14 -8.55 -18.09
CA ALA A 288 3.91 -7.46 -19.04
C ALA A 288 2.64 -6.65 -18.72
N ALA A 289 1.74 -7.17 -17.89
CA ALA A 289 0.49 -6.52 -17.48
C ALA A 289 0.58 -5.88 -16.07
N SER A 290 1.71 -6.06 -15.40
CA SER A 290 1.97 -5.65 -14.02
C SER A 290 2.55 -4.25 -13.95
#